data_49eca786a4c71fe41a78fad39a76010f
#
_entry.id   49eca786a4c71fe41a78fad39a76010f
#
_cell.length_a   1.000
_cell.length_b   1.000
_cell.length_c   1.000
_cell.angle_alpha   90.00
_cell.angle_beta   90.00
_cell.angle_gamma   90.00
#
_symmetry.space_group_name_H-M   'P 1'
#
loop_
_entity.id
_entity.type
_entity.pdbx_description
1 polymer ?
#
loop_
_entity_poly.entity_id
_entity_poly.type
_entity_poly.pdbx_seq_one_letter_code
_entity_poly.pdbx_strand_id
1 'polypeptide(L)'
;MRELVARYLSQGISRRGFVGGLTKAGLTAGAAQSVLTAVAAVNSGQSYAQGAGSAPAAPPTAHSTAEVARGPTAVAGVKPFQGTGGASFAEQLIACGVKYVFGNSASEDAQFYEALVDRPQLKYILTPHEGPGAAMAAGYIKASGEAAIVMEAGVVGMANAVGQMFNAFKEQTPLVVYSYRTDQTRRAGRDGFEEVANQEQMVQPITKYTWLARRPDMIPETVRRCNQNARRCRQDRRAASRPP
;
A
#
# COMPACT_ATOMS: atom_id res chain seq x y z
N MET A 1 16.48 -24.61 -18.55
CA MET A 1 15.58 -24.34 -17.43
C MET A 1 14.19 -23.85 -17.89
N ARG A 2 14.09 -22.78 -18.71
CA ARG A 2 12.79 -22.27 -19.24
C ARG A 2 11.97 -23.36 -19.96
N GLU A 3 12.60 -24.15 -20.81
CA GLU A 3 11.93 -25.25 -21.55
C GLU A 3 11.39 -26.34 -20.59
N LEU A 4 12.14 -26.67 -19.53
CA LEU A 4 11.71 -27.66 -18.54
C LEU A 4 10.48 -27.17 -17.75
N VAL A 5 10.42 -25.89 -17.41
CA VAL A 5 9.26 -25.23 -16.77
C VAL A 5 8.06 -25.26 -17.73
N ALA A 6 8.26 -24.87 -19.00
CA ALA A 6 7.19 -24.85 -19.98
C ALA A 6 6.60 -26.27 -20.20
N ARG A 7 7.43 -27.30 -20.28
CA ARG A 7 7.00 -28.71 -20.39
C ARG A 7 6.25 -29.20 -19.15
N TYR A 8 6.62 -28.75 -17.97
CA TYR A 8 5.90 -29.08 -16.75
C TYR A 8 4.53 -28.40 -16.70
N LEU A 9 4.46 -27.11 -17.04
CA LEU A 9 3.22 -26.33 -17.06
C LEU A 9 2.23 -26.86 -18.12
N SER A 10 2.71 -27.34 -19.27
CA SER A 10 1.88 -27.99 -20.30
C SER A 10 1.54 -29.46 -20.00
N GLN A 11 1.80 -29.93 -18.79
CA GLN A 11 1.61 -31.33 -18.37
C GLN A 11 2.41 -32.37 -19.19
N GLY A 12 3.43 -31.92 -19.92
CA GLY A 12 4.27 -32.79 -20.73
C GLY A 12 5.28 -33.65 -19.93
N ILE A 13 5.48 -33.35 -18.64
CA ILE A 13 6.34 -34.13 -17.73
C ILE A 13 5.74 -34.20 -16.32
N SER A 14 6.03 -35.30 -15.61
CA SER A 14 5.59 -35.50 -14.24
C SER A 14 6.39 -34.66 -13.24
N ARG A 15 5.86 -34.44 -12.01
CA ARG A 15 6.56 -33.77 -10.90
C ARG A 15 7.96 -34.38 -10.66
N ARG A 16 8.07 -35.71 -10.65
CA ARG A 16 9.34 -36.41 -10.47
C ARG A 16 10.29 -36.16 -11.63
N GLY A 17 9.78 -36.14 -12.86
CA GLY A 17 10.55 -35.83 -14.07
C GLY A 17 11.05 -34.38 -14.08
N PHE A 18 10.24 -33.46 -13.60
CA PHE A 18 10.60 -32.03 -13.47
C PHE A 18 11.73 -31.83 -12.45
N VAL A 19 11.59 -32.37 -11.22
CA VAL A 19 12.63 -32.31 -10.18
C VAL A 19 13.92 -32.97 -10.67
N GLY A 20 13.83 -34.17 -11.28
CA GLY A 20 15.00 -34.86 -11.85
C GLY A 20 15.69 -34.08 -12.96
N GLY A 21 14.95 -33.34 -13.77
CA GLY A 21 15.50 -32.42 -14.79
C GLY A 21 16.23 -31.23 -14.17
N LEU A 22 15.72 -30.65 -13.10
CA LEU A 22 16.34 -29.54 -12.37
C LEU A 22 17.64 -29.99 -11.68
N THR A 23 17.65 -31.17 -11.07
CA THR A 23 18.87 -31.71 -10.44
C THR A 23 19.96 -32.04 -11.47
N LYS A 24 19.59 -32.59 -12.63
CA LYS A 24 20.52 -32.76 -13.75
C LYS A 24 21.07 -31.44 -14.30
N ALA A 25 20.31 -30.36 -14.17
CA ALA A 25 20.75 -29.01 -14.54
C ALA A 25 21.57 -28.32 -13.43
N GLY A 26 21.97 -29.04 -12.35
CA GLY A 26 22.87 -28.58 -11.32
C GLY A 26 22.23 -28.00 -10.06
N LEU A 27 20.90 -28.09 -9.91
CA LEU A 27 20.25 -27.67 -8.67
C LEU A 27 20.37 -28.78 -7.61
N THR A 28 20.52 -28.37 -6.34
CA THR A 28 20.37 -29.30 -5.22
C THR A 28 18.92 -29.83 -5.13
N ALA A 29 18.71 -30.99 -4.56
CA ALA A 29 17.37 -31.58 -4.42
C ALA A 29 16.40 -30.64 -3.68
N GLY A 30 16.86 -29.93 -2.64
CA GLY A 30 16.04 -28.94 -1.92
C GLY A 30 15.68 -27.74 -2.81
N ALA A 31 16.62 -27.19 -3.54
CA ALA A 31 16.36 -26.08 -4.46
C ALA A 31 15.42 -26.50 -5.61
N ALA A 32 15.56 -27.70 -6.15
CA ALA A 32 14.67 -28.22 -7.18
C ALA A 32 13.24 -28.42 -6.66
N GLN A 33 13.08 -28.83 -5.41
CA GLN A 33 11.77 -28.95 -4.75
C GLN A 33 11.13 -27.58 -4.52
N SER A 34 11.88 -26.58 -4.11
CA SER A 34 11.37 -25.20 -3.96
C SER A 34 10.89 -24.62 -5.29
N VAL A 35 11.63 -24.84 -6.38
CA VAL A 35 11.20 -24.43 -7.73
C VAL A 35 9.93 -25.15 -8.16
N LEU A 36 9.81 -26.46 -7.88
CA LEU A 36 8.58 -27.21 -8.15
C LEU A 36 7.37 -26.60 -7.42
N THR A 37 7.53 -26.31 -6.14
CA THR A 37 6.46 -25.70 -5.31
C THR A 37 6.03 -24.36 -5.88
N ALA A 38 6.98 -23.49 -6.21
CA ALA A 38 6.69 -22.17 -6.80
C ALA A 38 5.95 -22.29 -8.15
N VAL A 39 6.42 -23.16 -9.04
CA VAL A 39 5.79 -23.36 -10.36
C VAL A 39 4.41 -24.00 -10.25
N ALA A 40 4.22 -24.94 -9.32
CA ALA A 40 2.92 -25.56 -9.08
C ALA A 40 1.90 -24.56 -8.54
N ALA A 41 2.31 -23.64 -7.66
CA ALA A 41 1.45 -22.60 -7.12
C ALA A 41 0.96 -21.62 -8.20
N VAL A 42 1.81 -21.23 -9.13
CA VAL A 42 1.43 -20.38 -10.29
C VAL A 42 0.41 -21.07 -11.18
N ASN A 43 0.56 -22.40 -11.39
CA ASN A 43 -0.33 -23.16 -12.28
C ASN A 43 -1.69 -23.51 -11.66
N SER A 44 -1.82 -23.52 -10.32
CA SER A 44 -3.06 -23.83 -9.62
C SER A 44 -3.95 -22.62 -9.36
N GLY A 45 -3.52 -21.40 -9.71
CA GLY A 45 -4.28 -20.18 -9.40
C GLY A 45 -4.41 -19.90 -7.89
N GLN A 46 -3.70 -20.68 -7.07
CA GLN A 46 -3.70 -20.49 -5.62
C GLN A 46 -2.66 -19.43 -5.26
N SER A 47 -3.14 -18.28 -4.81
CA SER A 47 -2.31 -17.32 -4.09
C SER A 47 -1.69 -17.99 -2.86
N TYR A 48 -0.47 -17.56 -2.49
CA TYR A 48 0.34 -18.07 -1.38
C TYR A 48 -0.26 -17.87 0.04
N ALA A 49 -1.57 -18.04 0.19
CA ALA A 49 -2.27 -17.89 1.46
C ALA A 49 -3.07 -19.14 1.81
N GLN A 50 -2.39 -20.30 1.93
CA GLN A 50 -2.97 -21.43 2.68
C GLN A 50 -1.86 -22.20 3.41
N GLY A 51 -1.52 -21.71 4.59
CA GLY A 51 -0.99 -22.53 5.66
C GLY A 51 -2.14 -23.33 6.29
N ALA A 52 -1.89 -24.63 6.43
CA ALA A 52 -2.53 -25.64 7.28
C ALA A 52 -4.01 -25.46 7.65
N GLY A 53 -4.75 -26.48 7.26
CA GLY A 53 -6.18 -26.72 7.46
C GLY A 53 -6.80 -26.21 8.77
N SER A 54 -7.80 -25.39 8.61
CA SER A 54 -8.89 -25.25 9.58
C SER A 54 -10.21 -25.55 8.87
N ALA A 55 -11.07 -26.29 9.54
CA ALA A 55 -12.40 -26.65 9.10
C ALA A 55 -13.19 -25.43 8.60
N PRO A 56 -14.16 -25.62 7.66
CA PRO A 56 -14.93 -24.51 7.15
C PRO A 56 -15.64 -23.78 8.29
N ALA A 57 -15.32 -22.50 8.45
CA ALA A 57 -16.03 -21.62 9.36
C ALA A 57 -17.49 -21.53 8.91
N ALA A 58 -18.41 -21.64 9.85
CA ALA A 58 -19.82 -21.37 9.63
C ALA A 58 -19.99 -20.00 8.96
N PRO A 59 -20.99 -19.83 8.07
CA PRO A 59 -21.23 -18.54 7.42
C PRO A 59 -21.43 -17.47 8.49
N PRO A 60 -20.88 -16.27 8.30
CA PRO A 60 -21.06 -15.19 9.26
C PRO A 60 -22.55 -14.92 9.45
N THR A 61 -23.01 -15.02 10.69
CA THR A 61 -24.35 -14.60 11.07
C THR A 61 -24.54 -13.16 10.59
N ALA A 62 -25.59 -12.97 9.79
CA ALA A 62 -25.98 -11.65 9.30
C ALA A 62 -26.07 -10.70 10.49
N HIS A 63 -25.12 -9.77 10.59
CA HIS A 63 -25.25 -8.64 11.50
C HIS A 63 -26.48 -7.87 11.06
N SER A 64 -27.40 -7.66 12.01
CA SER A 64 -28.66 -6.97 11.82
C SER A 64 -28.46 -5.67 11.03
N THR A 65 -29.11 -5.57 9.89
CA THR A 65 -29.16 -4.38 9.02
C THR A 65 -29.86 -3.18 9.67
N ALA A 66 -30.26 -3.28 10.91
CA ALA A 66 -30.96 -2.22 11.64
C ALA A 66 -30.04 -1.05 12.11
N GLU A 67 -28.71 -1.22 12.10
CA GLU A 67 -27.77 -0.19 12.56
C GLU A 67 -27.22 0.69 11.41
N VAL A 68 -27.48 0.29 10.16
CA VAL A 68 -27.05 1.05 8.96
C VAL A 68 -28.05 2.16 8.57
N ALA A 69 -29.19 2.25 9.23
CA ALA A 69 -30.28 3.18 8.85
C ALA A 69 -30.14 4.60 9.44
N ARG A 70 -29.07 4.93 10.16
CA ARG A 70 -28.74 6.33 10.42
C ARG A 70 -27.90 6.84 9.25
N GLY A 71 -28.57 7.33 8.21
CA GLY A 71 -27.90 8.05 7.14
C GLY A 71 -26.99 9.13 7.73
N PRO A 72 -25.85 9.42 7.11
CA PRO A 72 -24.92 10.42 7.63
C PRO A 72 -25.66 11.73 7.79
N THR A 73 -25.65 12.29 9.01
CA THR A 73 -26.14 13.64 9.27
C THR A 73 -25.40 14.55 8.31
N ALA A 74 -26.12 15.20 7.39
CA ALA A 74 -25.52 16.05 6.38
C ALA A 74 -24.84 17.22 7.08
N VAL A 75 -23.51 17.13 7.20
CA VAL A 75 -22.68 18.24 7.64
C VAL A 75 -22.45 19.15 6.45
N ALA A 76 -22.73 20.43 6.58
CA ALA A 76 -22.55 21.40 5.51
C ALA A 76 -21.14 21.31 4.92
N GLY A 77 -21.04 21.11 3.58
CA GLY A 77 -19.78 20.97 2.86
C GLY A 77 -19.19 19.54 2.81
N VAL A 78 -19.82 18.54 3.44
CA VAL A 78 -19.41 17.14 3.36
C VAL A 78 -20.31 16.42 2.35
N LYS A 79 -19.71 15.83 1.32
CA LYS A 79 -20.42 14.97 0.38
C LYS A 79 -20.49 13.55 0.96
N PRO A 80 -21.68 12.94 1.09
CA PRO A 80 -21.78 11.54 1.46
C PRO A 80 -21.10 10.69 0.38
N PHE A 81 -20.32 9.70 0.79
CA PHE A 81 -19.60 8.80 -0.08
C PHE A 81 -19.97 7.35 0.23
N GLN A 82 -20.28 6.59 -0.81
CA GLN A 82 -20.47 5.15 -0.73
C GLN A 82 -19.45 4.47 -1.62
N GLY A 83 -18.72 3.50 -1.08
CA GLY A 83 -17.66 2.79 -1.80
C GLY A 83 -16.67 2.11 -0.86
N THR A 84 -15.60 1.60 -1.45
CA THR A 84 -14.49 0.97 -0.70
C THR A 84 -13.62 2.03 -0.01
N GLY A 85 -12.80 1.57 0.96
CA GLY A 85 -11.80 2.43 1.60
C GLY A 85 -10.81 3.01 0.58
N GLY A 86 -10.39 2.21 -0.42
CA GLY A 86 -9.51 2.66 -1.50
C GLY A 86 -10.15 3.75 -2.36
N ALA A 87 -11.43 3.61 -2.70
CA ALA A 87 -12.15 4.63 -3.45
C ALA A 87 -12.34 5.92 -2.63
N SER A 88 -12.65 5.81 -1.33
CA SER A 88 -12.73 6.97 -0.43
C SER A 88 -11.39 7.70 -0.31
N PHE A 89 -10.28 6.94 -0.26
CA PHE A 89 -8.93 7.48 -0.25
C PHE A 89 -8.63 8.27 -1.54
N ALA A 90 -8.90 7.68 -2.70
CA ALA A 90 -8.70 8.34 -3.99
C ALA A 90 -9.51 9.64 -4.12
N GLU A 91 -10.81 9.63 -3.77
CA GLU A 91 -11.66 10.83 -3.79
C GLU A 91 -11.12 11.93 -2.88
N GLN A 92 -10.67 11.57 -1.68
CA GLN A 92 -10.14 12.57 -0.76
C GLN A 92 -8.79 13.13 -1.23
N LEU A 93 -7.94 12.33 -1.89
CA LEU A 93 -6.72 12.84 -2.53
C LEU A 93 -7.04 13.87 -3.62
N ILE A 94 -8.01 13.56 -4.48
CA ILE A 94 -8.49 14.47 -5.52
C ILE A 94 -9.03 15.76 -4.90
N ALA A 95 -9.86 15.65 -3.87
CA ALA A 95 -10.39 16.81 -3.15
C ALA A 95 -9.28 17.66 -2.48
N CYS A 96 -8.15 17.05 -2.12
CA CYS A 96 -6.96 17.73 -1.64
C CYS A 96 -6.11 18.33 -2.77
N GLY A 97 -6.48 18.16 -4.04
CA GLY A 97 -5.76 18.66 -5.21
C GLY A 97 -4.49 17.85 -5.53
N VAL A 98 -4.42 16.61 -5.08
CA VAL A 98 -3.35 15.68 -5.46
C VAL A 98 -3.61 15.18 -6.87
N LYS A 99 -2.62 15.29 -7.76
CA LYS A 99 -2.67 14.81 -9.14
C LYS A 99 -1.84 13.54 -9.34
N TYR A 100 -0.78 13.39 -8.53
CA TYR A 100 0.17 12.30 -8.67
C TYR A 100 0.38 11.58 -7.33
N VAL A 101 0.34 10.27 -7.40
CA VAL A 101 0.74 9.36 -6.34
C VAL A 101 1.95 8.60 -6.83
N PHE A 102 3.04 8.65 -6.10
CA PHE A 102 4.27 7.91 -6.39
C PHE A 102 4.33 6.70 -5.46
N GLY A 103 4.87 5.59 -5.91
CA GLY A 103 5.06 4.48 -5.00
C GLY A 103 5.39 3.16 -5.66
N ASN A 104 5.64 2.18 -4.82
CA ASN A 104 5.77 0.78 -5.17
C ASN A 104 4.48 0.07 -4.76
N SER A 105 3.91 -0.72 -5.65
CA SER A 105 2.60 -1.35 -5.40
C SER A 105 2.70 -2.54 -4.46
N ALA A 106 1.68 -2.68 -3.61
CA ALA A 106 1.44 -3.83 -2.77
C ALA A 106 0.03 -4.38 -3.00
N SER A 107 -0.17 -5.67 -2.75
CA SER A 107 -1.46 -6.33 -2.93
C SER A 107 -2.55 -5.81 -1.99
N GLU A 108 -2.15 -5.31 -0.84
CA GLU A 108 -3.02 -4.71 0.18
C GLU A 108 -3.69 -3.41 -0.29
N ASP A 109 -3.10 -2.75 -1.28
CA ASP A 109 -3.61 -1.51 -1.87
C ASP A 109 -4.50 -1.75 -3.12
N ALA A 110 -4.86 -2.98 -3.43
CA ALA A 110 -5.62 -3.35 -4.63
C ALA A 110 -6.89 -2.53 -4.82
N GLN A 111 -7.65 -2.26 -3.75
CA GLN A 111 -8.87 -1.43 -3.82
C GLN A 111 -8.59 0.01 -4.23
N PHE A 112 -7.42 0.54 -3.90
CA PHE A 112 -7.02 1.88 -4.36
C PHE A 112 -6.71 1.86 -5.85
N TYR A 113 -5.96 0.86 -6.33
CA TYR A 113 -5.64 0.75 -7.77
C TYR A 113 -6.89 0.53 -8.62
N GLU A 114 -7.83 -0.30 -8.15
CA GLU A 114 -9.13 -0.46 -8.80
C GLU A 114 -9.88 0.87 -8.90
N ALA A 115 -9.86 1.66 -7.83
CA ALA A 115 -10.51 2.95 -7.82
C ALA A 115 -9.91 3.98 -8.80
N LEU A 116 -8.66 3.83 -9.20
CA LEU A 116 -8.01 4.73 -10.17
C LEU A 116 -8.55 4.57 -11.59
N VAL A 117 -9.12 3.40 -11.93
CA VAL A 117 -9.66 3.12 -13.28
C VAL A 117 -10.70 4.19 -13.68
N ASP A 118 -11.56 4.57 -12.73
CA ASP A 118 -12.61 5.55 -12.95
C ASP A 118 -12.20 7.00 -12.58
N ARG A 119 -10.92 7.21 -12.24
CA ARG A 119 -10.39 8.51 -11.74
C ARG A 119 -9.13 8.95 -12.48
N PRO A 120 -9.22 9.21 -13.82
CA PRO A 120 -8.04 9.51 -14.64
C PRO A 120 -7.32 10.81 -14.25
N GLN A 121 -7.93 11.67 -13.43
CA GLN A 121 -7.33 12.88 -12.88
C GLN A 121 -6.30 12.60 -11.78
N LEU A 122 -6.31 11.41 -11.15
CA LEU A 122 -5.33 10.95 -10.18
C LEU A 122 -4.44 9.90 -10.83
N LYS A 123 -3.17 10.23 -11.05
CA LYS A 123 -2.22 9.36 -11.74
C LYS A 123 -1.28 8.68 -10.76
N TYR A 124 -1.13 7.38 -10.89
CA TYR A 124 -0.16 6.60 -10.14
C TYR A 124 1.13 6.44 -10.95
N ILE A 125 2.25 6.84 -10.35
CA ILE A 125 3.59 6.70 -10.91
C ILE A 125 4.27 5.55 -10.19
N LEU A 126 4.29 4.40 -10.85
CA LEU A 126 4.95 3.20 -10.33
C LEU A 126 6.47 3.42 -10.28
N THR A 127 7.05 3.18 -9.13
CA THR A 127 8.50 3.25 -8.91
C THR A 127 9.05 1.86 -8.62
N PRO A 128 10.30 1.56 -9.01
CA PRO A 128 10.89 0.24 -8.80
C PRO A 128 11.25 -0.03 -7.33
N HIS A 129 11.25 1.01 -6.49
CA HIS A 129 11.61 0.94 -5.10
C HIS A 129 11.07 2.18 -4.35
N GLU A 130 10.80 2.06 -3.08
CA GLU A 130 10.14 3.08 -2.26
C GLU A 130 11.01 4.33 -2.06
N GLY A 131 12.32 4.16 -1.84
CA GLY A 131 13.25 5.27 -1.71
C GLY A 131 13.20 6.24 -2.91
N PRO A 132 13.43 5.77 -4.14
CA PRO A 132 13.20 6.56 -5.35
C PRO A 132 11.80 7.17 -5.44
N GLY A 133 10.75 6.44 -5.04
CA GLY A 133 9.38 6.94 -4.99
C GLY A 133 9.25 8.19 -4.12
N ALA A 134 9.77 8.13 -2.90
CA ALA A 134 9.77 9.25 -1.97
C ALA A 134 10.61 10.44 -2.51
N ALA A 135 11.76 10.17 -3.13
CA ALA A 135 12.60 11.20 -3.75
C ALA A 135 11.89 11.89 -4.93
N MET A 136 11.22 11.12 -5.80
CA MET A 136 10.46 11.65 -6.93
C MET A 136 9.28 12.51 -6.48
N ALA A 137 8.51 12.05 -5.49
CA ALA A 137 7.42 12.83 -4.91
C ALA A 137 7.93 14.16 -4.31
N ALA A 138 9.02 14.10 -3.53
CA ALA A 138 9.64 15.31 -2.96
C ALA A 138 10.16 16.27 -4.05
N GLY A 139 10.79 15.74 -5.10
CA GLY A 139 11.25 16.51 -6.26
C GLY A 139 10.11 17.19 -6.99
N TYR A 140 9.01 16.45 -7.26
CA TYR A 140 7.81 17.01 -7.88
C TYR A 140 7.22 18.16 -7.05
N ILE A 141 7.08 17.97 -5.74
CA ILE A 141 6.55 19.00 -4.84
C ILE A 141 7.42 20.27 -4.86
N LYS A 142 8.74 20.09 -4.86
CA LYS A 142 9.69 21.25 -4.92
C LYS A 142 9.58 21.99 -6.24
N ALA A 143 9.53 21.28 -7.35
CA ALA A 143 9.50 21.88 -8.69
C ALA A 143 8.15 22.52 -9.03
N SER A 144 7.04 21.83 -8.79
CA SER A 144 5.70 22.29 -9.16
C SER A 144 5.05 23.18 -8.12
N GLY A 145 5.37 22.94 -6.87
CA GLY A 145 4.65 23.53 -5.76
C GLY A 145 3.31 22.90 -5.44
N GLU A 146 2.93 21.87 -6.17
CA GLU A 146 1.68 21.12 -5.96
C GLU A 146 1.85 20.01 -4.92
N ALA A 147 0.74 19.52 -4.38
CA ALA A 147 0.76 18.38 -3.48
C ALA A 147 0.99 17.09 -4.26
N ALA A 148 1.79 16.22 -3.70
CA ALA A 148 1.91 14.83 -4.10
C ALA A 148 1.96 13.94 -2.86
N ILE A 149 1.70 12.67 -3.05
CA ILE A 149 1.77 11.66 -2.00
C ILE A 149 2.67 10.52 -2.48
N VAL A 150 3.36 9.89 -1.55
CA VAL A 150 4.05 8.63 -1.80
C VAL A 150 3.36 7.51 -1.03
N MET A 151 3.15 6.38 -1.70
CA MET A 151 2.60 5.15 -1.13
C MET A 151 3.71 4.14 -0.95
N GLU A 152 3.85 3.65 0.27
CA GLU A 152 4.90 2.73 0.68
C GLU A 152 4.32 1.37 1.07
N ALA A 153 4.94 0.30 0.62
CA ALA A 153 4.50 -1.05 0.88
C ALA A 153 4.74 -1.45 2.35
N GLY A 154 3.75 -1.24 3.21
CA GLY A 154 3.77 -1.62 4.61
C GLY A 154 4.98 -1.09 5.38
N VAL A 155 5.43 -1.84 6.37
CA VAL A 155 6.59 -1.48 7.19
C VAL A 155 7.91 -1.57 6.40
N VAL A 156 8.01 -2.53 5.48
CA VAL A 156 9.24 -2.75 4.69
C VAL A 156 9.45 -1.59 3.72
N GLY A 157 8.41 -1.20 3.00
CA GLY A 157 8.45 -0.05 2.11
C GLY A 157 8.74 1.26 2.85
N MET A 158 8.14 1.44 4.02
CA MET A 158 8.45 2.58 4.88
C MET A 158 9.92 2.59 5.29
N ALA A 159 10.49 1.45 5.69
CA ALA A 159 11.90 1.33 6.04
C ALA A 159 12.82 1.69 4.86
N ASN A 160 12.48 1.23 3.66
CA ASN A 160 13.21 1.54 2.42
C ASN A 160 13.17 3.05 2.08
N ALA A 161 12.11 3.75 2.45
CA ALA A 161 11.92 5.17 2.16
C ALA A 161 12.53 6.11 3.22
N VAL A 162 12.88 5.61 4.42
CA VAL A 162 13.33 6.43 5.57
C VAL A 162 14.39 7.45 5.21
N GLY A 163 15.41 7.08 4.42
CA GLY A 163 16.48 7.99 4.02
C GLY A 163 15.97 9.19 3.23
N GLN A 164 15.03 8.98 2.32
CA GLN A 164 14.45 10.05 1.52
C GLN A 164 13.40 10.85 2.28
N MET A 165 12.68 10.21 3.20
CA MET A 165 11.82 10.92 4.16
C MET A 165 12.63 11.87 5.04
N PHE A 166 13.82 11.44 5.50
CA PHE A 166 14.74 12.28 6.25
C PHE A 166 15.21 13.49 5.43
N ASN A 167 15.56 13.30 4.16
CA ASN A 167 15.90 14.40 3.26
C ASN A 167 14.74 15.39 3.12
N ALA A 168 13.53 14.89 2.86
CA ALA A 168 12.33 15.73 2.77
C ALA A 168 12.06 16.49 4.08
N PHE A 169 12.28 15.86 5.23
CA PHE A 169 12.16 16.48 6.56
C PHE A 169 13.17 17.63 6.74
N LYS A 170 14.44 17.40 6.44
CA LYS A 170 15.50 18.43 6.53
C LYS A 170 15.26 19.59 5.59
N GLU A 171 14.80 19.31 4.38
CA GLU A 171 14.46 20.32 3.38
C GLU A 171 13.08 20.97 3.64
N GLN A 172 12.35 20.48 4.63
CA GLN A 172 10.98 20.89 4.96
C GLN A 172 10.04 20.81 3.74
N THR A 173 10.25 19.79 2.90
CA THR A 173 9.38 19.51 1.77
C THR A 173 8.06 18.94 2.31
N PRO A 174 6.88 19.47 1.89
CA PRO A 174 5.58 19.03 2.41
C PRO A 174 5.16 17.68 1.82
N LEU A 175 5.94 16.64 2.07
CA LEU A 175 5.68 15.27 1.63
C LEU A 175 4.65 14.60 2.55
N VAL A 176 3.65 13.98 1.96
CA VAL A 176 2.74 13.07 2.66
C VAL A 176 3.10 11.65 2.29
N VAL A 177 3.33 10.83 3.29
CA VAL A 177 3.64 9.40 3.13
C VAL A 177 2.44 8.59 3.60
N TYR A 178 1.95 7.72 2.76
CA TYR A 178 0.98 6.70 3.08
C TYR A 178 1.68 5.35 3.19
N SER A 179 1.32 4.57 4.19
CA SER A 179 1.70 3.17 4.29
C SER A 179 0.53 2.38 4.86
N TYR A 180 0.25 1.24 4.28
CA TYR A 180 -0.79 0.37 4.80
C TYR A 180 -0.34 -0.30 6.11
N ARG A 181 -1.31 -0.78 6.85
CA ARG A 181 -1.12 -1.59 8.04
C ARG A 181 -2.14 -2.71 8.04
N THR A 182 -1.72 -3.89 8.47
CA THR A 182 -2.59 -5.05 8.58
C THR A 182 -3.79 -4.73 9.49
N ASP A 183 -4.97 -5.19 9.09
CA ASP A 183 -6.22 -5.02 9.84
C ASP A 183 -6.08 -5.56 11.28
N GLN A 184 -6.60 -4.80 12.23
CA GLN A 184 -6.54 -5.15 13.65
C GLN A 184 -7.15 -6.52 13.96
N THR A 185 -8.18 -6.93 13.23
CA THR A 185 -8.83 -8.23 13.41
C THR A 185 -7.93 -9.40 13.00
N ARG A 186 -6.97 -9.13 12.11
CA ARG A 186 -5.98 -10.13 11.63
C ARG A 186 -4.69 -10.13 12.43
N ARG A 187 -4.48 -9.11 13.27
CA ARG A 187 -3.25 -8.90 14.04
C ARG A 187 -3.17 -9.73 15.33
N ALA A 188 -4.21 -10.45 15.71
CA ALA A 188 -4.30 -11.16 16.98
C ALA A 188 -3.32 -12.34 17.07
N GLY A 189 -2.03 -12.07 17.31
CA GLY A 189 -1.00 -13.06 17.57
C GLY A 189 -0.65 -13.98 16.40
N ARG A 190 -0.99 -13.61 15.19
CA ARG A 190 -0.55 -14.28 13.96
C ARG A 190 0.56 -13.44 13.37
N ASP A 191 1.67 -14.09 12.99
CA ASP A 191 2.71 -13.46 12.19
C ASP A 191 2.13 -13.05 10.83
N GLY A 192 1.49 -11.89 10.81
CA GLY A 192 0.99 -11.28 9.58
C GLY A 192 2.18 -10.83 8.74
N PHE A 193 2.06 -11.00 7.43
CA PHE A 193 3.03 -10.47 6.48
C PHE A 193 3.24 -8.98 6.75
N GLU A 194 4.49 -8.58 6.95
CA GLU A 194 4.90 -7.20 7.22
C GLU A 194 4.24 -6.57 8.48
N GLU A 195 3.87 -7.36 9.45
CA GLU A 195 3.26 -6.83 10.68
C GLU A 195 4.32 -6.53 11.73
N VAL A 196 4.31 -5.28 12.21
CA VAL A 196 5.07 -4.85 13.40
C VAL A 196 4.18 -4.03 14.32
N ALA A 197 4.48 -4.10 15.62
CA ALA A 197 3.87 -3.20 16.57
C ALA A 197 4.37 -1.77 16.34
N ASN A 198 3.46 -0.80 16.33
CA ASN A 198 3.82 0.63 16.29
C ASN A 198 4.71 1.01 15.07
N GLN A 199 4.31 0.61 13.86
CA GLN A 199 4.99 0.93 12.61
C GLN A 199 5.33 2.44 12.49
N GLU A 200 4.44 3.30 12.96
CA GLU A 200 4.59 4.76 12.95
C GLU A 200 5.79 5.27 13.77
N GLN A 201 6.24 4.54 14.79
CA GLN A 201 7.38 4.94 15.63
C GLN A 201 8.69 4.97 14.85
N MET A 202 8.81 4.17 13.77
CA MET A 202 9.99 4.17 12.92
C MET A 202 10.27 5.54 12.31
N VAL A 203 9.23 6.28 11.95
CA VAL A 203 9.34 7.56 11.25
C VAL A 203 8.98 8.77 12.11
N GLN A 204 8.54 8.56 13.33
CA GLN A 204 8.14 9.63 14.24
C GLN A 204 9.22 10.73 14.42
N PRO A 205 10.53 10.43 14.55
CA PRO A 205 11.56 11.44 14.71
C PRO A 205 11.77 12.33 13.48
N ILE A 206 11.33 11.88 12.31
CA ILE A 206 11.54 12.53 11.01
C ILE A 206 10.23 12.95 10.33
N THR A 207 9.13 12.92 11.06
CA THR A 207 7.82 13.36 10.57
C THR A 207 7.24 14.41 11.51
N LYS A 208 6.60 15.41 10.91
CA LYS A 208 5.90 16.45 11.67
C LYS A 208 4.62 15.93 12.33
N TYR A 209 4.00 14.94 11.71
CA TYR A 209 2.69 14.43 12.09
C TYR A 209 2.51 13.02 11.59
N THR A 210 2.05 12.13 12.45
CA THR A 210 1.69 10.76 12.13
C THR A 210 0.24 10.49 12.54
N TRP A 211 -0.47 9.74 11.72
CA TRP A 211 -1.86 9.38 11.99
C TRP A 211 -2.17 7.97 11.53
N LEU A 212 -2.90 7.24 12.34
CA LEU A 212 -3.38 5.91 12.03
C LEU A 212 -4.90 5.94 11.82
N ALA A 213 -5.35 5.70 10.58
CA ALA A 213 -6.75 5.45 10.29
C ALA A 213 -7.10 4.01 10.69
N ARG A 214 -7.84 3.86 11.78
CA ARG A 214 -8.22 2.54 12.31
C ARG A 214 -9.47 1.95 11.65
N ARG A 215 -10.25 2.77 10.97
CA ARG A 215 -11.51 2.39 10.32
C ARG A 215 -11.64 3.14 8.99
N PRO A 216 -12.34 2.56 8.00
CA PRO A 216 -12.50 3.20 6.69
C PRO A 216 -13.14 4.59 6.73
N ASP A 217 -14.07 4.84 7.64
CA ASP A 217 -14.74 6.14 7.82
C ASP A 217 -13.79 7.26 8.30
N MET A 218 -12.62 6.89 8.84
CA MET A 218 -11.59 7.86 9.25
C MET A 218 -10.70 8.30 8.08
N ILE A 219 -10.70 7.59 6.96
CA ILE A 219 -9.78 7.84 5.84
C ILE A 219 -9.89 9.27 5.31
N PRO A 220 -11.08 9.81 4.98
CA PRO A 220 -11.19 11.16 4.44
C PRO A 220 -10.61 12.23 5.36
N GLU A 221 -10.95 12.16 6.63
CA GLU A 221 -10.46 13.12 7.63
C GLU A 221 -8.94 13.00 7.84
N THR A 222 -8.42 11.76 7.89
CA THR A 222 -6.98 11.50 8.02
C THR A 222 -6.21 12.11 6.83
N VAL A 223 -6.64 11.83 5.60
CA VAL A 223 -6.01 12.34 4.39
C VAL A 223 -6.06 13.87 4.34
N ARG A 224 -7.21 14.44 4.65
CA ARG A 224 -7.38 15.90 4.70
C ARG A 224 -6.42 16.54 5.70
N ARG A 225 -6.34 16.02 6.92
CA ARG A 225 -5.44 16.54 7.96
C ARG A 225 -3.97 16.40 7.61
N CYS A 226 -3.55 15.25 7.10
CA CYS A 226 -2.17 15.04 6.67
C CYS A 226 -1.77 16.05 5.59
N ASN A 227 -2.60 16.25 4.56
CA ASN A 227 -2.34 17.23 3.51
C ASN A 227 -2.33 18.67 4.03
N GLN A 228 -3.23 19.05 4.93
CA GLN A 228 -3.24 20.38 5.54
C GLN A 228 -1.99 20.63 6.39
N ASN A 229 -1.58 19.67 7.20
CA ASN A 229 -0.39 19.79 8.03
C ASN A 229 0.90 19.89 7.19
N ALA A 230 0.99 19.11 6.11
CA ALA A 230 2.11 19.21 5.17
C ALA A 230 2.20 20.62 4.54
N ARG A 231 1.08 21.17 4.09
CA ARG A 231 1.04 22.51 3.45
C ARG A 231 1.36 23.67 4.40
N ARG A 232 1.03 23.58 5.68
CA ARG A 232 1.35 24.64 6.66
C ARG A 232 2.83 24.93 6.74
N CYS A 233 3.71 23.94 6.64
CA CYS A 233 5.16 24.15 6.58
C CYS A 233 5.60 25.08 5.45
N ARG A 234 4.91 25.08 4.32
CA ARG A 234 5.22 25.90 3.15
C ARG A 234 4.71 27.34 3.29
N GLN A 235 3.55 27.51 3.93
CA GLN A 235 2.97 28.84 4.16
C GLN A 235 3.83 29.67 5.10
N ASP A 236 4.33 29.07 6.18
CA ASP A 236 5.20 29.72 7.15
C ASP A 236 6.50 30.23 6.50
N ARG A 237 7.09 29.46 5.58
CA ARG A 237 8.28 29.92 4.83
C ARG A 237 8.00 31.06 3.87
N ARG A 238 6.87 31.02 3.15
CA ARG A 238 6.51 32.13 2.23
C ARG A 238 6.23 33.42 3.00
N ALA A 239 5.71 33.33 4.22
CA ALA A 239 5.52 34.47 5.08
C ALA A 239 6.86 35.03 5.58
N ALA A 240 7.79 34.13 5.96
CA ALA A 240 9.13 34.53 6.45
C ALA A 240 10.07 35.05 5.35
N SER A 241 9.85 34.72 4.08
CA SER A 241 10.69 35.16 2.95
C SER A 241 10.15 36.38 2.21
N ARG A 242 9.04 36.98 2.65
CA ARG A 242 8.59 38.26 2.11
C ARG A 242 9.45 39.36 2.72
N PRO A 243 10.15 40.22 1.92
CA PRO A 243 10.81 41.38 2.44
C PRO A 243 9.80 42.33 3.09
N PRO A 244 10.20 43.11 4.08
CA PRO A 244 9.37 44.08 4.77
C PRO A 244 8.79 45.14 3.83
#